data_c1fb7d19ea5cc1f8aa7a37f27b1d683f
#
_entry.id   c1fb7d19ea5cc1f8aa7a37f27b1d683f
#
_cell.length_a   1.000
_cell.length_b   1.000
_cell.length_c   1.000
_cell.angle_alpha   90.00
_cell.angle_beta   90.00
_cell.angle_gamma   90.00
#
_symmetry.space_group_name_H-M   'P 1'
#
loop_
_entity.id
_entity.type
_entity.pdbx_description
1 polymer ?
#
loop_
_entity_poly.entity_id
_entity_poly.type
_entity_poly.pdbx_seq_one_letter_code
_entity_poly.pdbx_strand_id
1 'polypeptide(L)'
;MSRWTEMAKSMASVTIGSRIIEDSIAWGKGGLADKWKTALASSGINEAMAKRIAIQFEEHGTTLKHNFMANTAEWTDEVAKKNFQAALNKDINITVVTPGKGDTPLWMSSELGSTLAQFKKFAMAASQRILIRGMQEKDADFLFGSILLLGSGMLVDKLYHKTRFNRDYDTLSLTEKLMNGFDRSGLAGIYIDVNKAIETLTDNRFGIAPMLGAGKPYSSSTRWKIGTVLGPSGGQIYNIFDIIYDTAGGNYNHHTAKNVRRLIPWQNVW
;
A
#
# COMPACT_ATOMS: atom_id res chain seq x y z
N MET A 1 3.25 -12.90 -9.84
CA MET A 1 2.23 -11.86 -9.56
C MET A 1 0.86 -12.50 -9.51
N SER A 2 -0.09 -11.95 -8.73
CA SER A 2 -1.47 -12.45 -8.75
C SER A 2 -2.18 -11.96 -10.02
N ARG A 3 -3.15 -12.73 -10.53
CA ARG A 3 -3.98 -12.33 -11.70
C ARG A 3 -4.68 -10.99 -11.47
N TRP A 4 -5.06 -10.69 -10.24
CA TRP A 4 -5.66 -9.41 -9.84
C TRP A 4 -4.71 -8.23 -10.00
N THR A 5 -3.44 -8.40 -9.65
CA THR A 5 -2.41 -7.35 -9.83
C THR A 5 -2.16 -7.07 -11.31
N GLU A 6 -2.14 -8.11 -12.14
CA GLU A 6 -1.97 -7.97 -13.59
C GLU A 6 -3.17 -7.26 -14.22
N MET A 7 -4.39 -7.63 -13.82
CA MET A 7 -5.61 -6.96 -14.27
C MET A 7 -5.63 -5.49 -13.85
N ALA A 8 -5.31 -5.18 -12.59
CA ALA A 8 -5.25 -3.80 -12.10
C ALA A 8 -4.21 -2.97 -12.86
N LYS A 9 -3.03 -3.53 -13.15
CA LYS A 9 -2.00 -2.87 -13.97
C LYS A 9 -2.43 -2.66 -15.40
N SER A 10 -3.11 -3.63 -16.00
CA SER A 10 -3.64 -3.51 -17.36
C SER A 10 -4.69 -2.39 -17.45
N MET A 11 -5.61 -2.31 -16.49
CA MET A 11 -6.59 -1.21 -16.44
C MET A 11 -5.92 0.14 -16.24
N ALA A 12 -4.98 0.24 -15.29
CA ALA A 12 -4.23 1.46 -15.05
C ALA A 12 -3.40 1.90 -16.26
N SER A 13 -2.85 0.95 -17.03
CA SER A 13 -2.01 1.25 -18.21
C SER A 13 -2.77 2.02 -19.29
N VAL A 14 -4.03 1.72 -19.52
CA VAL A 14 -4.86 2.42 -20.51
C VAL A 14 -5.06 3.87 -20.11
N THR A 15 -5.46 4.12 -18.87
CA THR A 15 -5.73 5.47 -18.37
C THR A 15 -4.45 6.31 -18.27
N ILE A 16 -3.38 5.72 -17.73
CA ILE A 16 -2.10 6.42 -17.56
C ILE A 16 -1.45 6.68 -18.91
N GLY A 17 -1.47 5.70 -19.80
CA GLY A 17 -0.93 5.85 -21.16
C GLY A 17 -1.66 6.95 -21.94
N SER A 18 -2.99 6.98 -21.86
CA SER A 18 -3.82 8.03 -22.45
C SER A 18 -3.42 9.42 -21.93
N ARG A 19 -3.25 9.58 -20.62
CA ARG A 19 -2.82 10.84 -20.00
C ARG A 19 -1.43 11.26 -20.46
N ILE A 20 -0.44 10.36 -20.49
CA ILE A 20 0.93 10.69 -20.94
C ILE A 20 0.93 11.18 -22.39
N ILE A 21 0.10 10.60 -23.25
CA ILE A 21 -0.04 11.04 -24.65
C ILE A 21 -0.68 12.41 -24.70
N GLU A 22 -1.80 12.61 -24.02
CA GLU A 22 -2.52 13.89 -23.97
C GLU A 22 -1.60 15.02 -23.48
N ASP A 23 -0.91 14.80 -22.36
CA ASP A 23 0.04 15.75 -21.79
C ASP A 23 1.22 16.01 -22.75
N SER A 24 1.71 14.99 -23.46
CA SER A 24 2.79 15.15 -24.44
C SER A 24 2.35 15.99 -25.62
N ILE A 25 1.14 15.79 -26.15
CA ILE A 25 0.57 16.59 -27.22
C ILE A 25 0.38 18.05 -26.75
N ALA A 26 -0.18 18.25 -25.54
CA ALA A 26 -0.39 19.57 -24.97
C ALA A 26 0.93 20.31 -24.75
N TRP A 27 1.97 19.61 -24.29
CA TRP A 27 3.31 20.20 -24.12
C TRP A 27 3.94 20.58 -25.45
N GLY A 28 3.85 19.71 -26.44
CA GLY A 28 4.34 19.99 -27.79
C GLY A 28 3.71 21.25 -28.42
N LYS A 29 2.44 21.54 -28.08
CA LYS A 29 1.69 22.72 -28.49
C LYS A 29 1.87 23.94 -27.56
N GLY A 30 2.64 23.81 -26.48
CA GLY A 30 2.90 24.89 -25.51
C GLY A 30 1.76 25.13 -24.49
N GLY A 31 0.71 24.30 -24.47
CA GLY A 31 -0.48 24.48 -23.63
C GLY A 31 -0.47 23.74 -22.30
N LEU A 32 0.60 23.01 -21.95
CA LEU A 32 0.65 22.22 -20.72
C LEU A 32 1.00 23.08 -19.50
N ALA A 33 0.27 22.93 -18.40
CA ALA A 33 0.57 23.61 -17.13
C ALA A 33 1.89 23.07 -16.50
N ASP A 34 2.61 23.94 -15.80
CA ASP A 34 3.96 23.62 -15.26
C ASP A 34 3.99 22.44 -14.31
N LYS A 35 2.91 22.22 -13.54
CA LYS A 35 2.73 21.02 -12.70
C LYS A 35 2.89 19.73 -13.52
N TRP A 36 2.22 19.64 -14.66
CA TRP A 36 2.25 18.44 -15.51
C TRP A 36 3.55 18.30 -16.30
N LYS A 37 4.17 19.44 -16.68
CA LYS A 37 5.53 19.43 -17.25
C LYS A 37 6.53 18.82 -16.26
N THR A 38 6.46 19.23 -14.98
CA THR A 38 7.32 18.68 -13.93
C THR A 38 7.05 17.18 -13.71
N ALA A 39 5.79 16.76 -13.72
CA ALA A 39 5.41 15.36 -13.59
C ALA A 39 5.98 14.50 -14.74
N LEU A 40 5.82 14.93 -16.01
CA LEU A 40 6.40 14.25 -17.18
C LEU A 40 7.92 14.24 -17.14
N ALA A 41 8.56 15.37 -16.79
CA ALA A 41 10.02 15.47 -16.66
C ALA A 41 10.57 14.51 -15.61
N SER A 42 9.87 14.35 -14.46
CA SER A 42 10.22 13.37 -13.43
C SER A 42 10.19 11.94 -13.94
N SER A 43 9.42 11.66 -14.98
CA SER A 43 9.32 10.35 -15.63
C SER A 43 10.22 10.20 -16.87
N GLY A 44 11.11 11.18 -17.09
CA GLY A 44 12.10 11.17 -18.17
C GLY A 44 11.59 11.75 -19.51
N ILE A 45 10.42 12.36 -19.51
CA ILE A 45 9.85 13.00 -20.71
C ILE A 45 10.03 14.52 -20.57
N ASN A 46 11.02 15.07 -21.27
CA ASN A 46 11.19 16.52 -21.45
C ASN A 46 10.41 17.01 -22.68
N GLU A 47 10.41 18.32 -22.95
CA GLU A 47 9.67 18.90 -24.06
C GLU A 47 10.03 18.30 -25.42
N ALA A 48 11.32 18.09 -25.68
CA ALA A 48 11.78 17.48 -26.94
C ALA A 48 11.25 16.04 -27.06
N MET A 49 11.26 15.27 -25.98
CA MET A 49 10.72 13.91 -25.96
C MET A 49 9.20 13.90 -26.09
N ALA A 50 8.50 14.84 -25.44
CA ALA A 50 7.05 14.98 -25.57
C ALA A 50 6.63 15.24 -27.03
N LYS A 51 7.36 16.11 -27.75
CA LYS A 51 7.13 16.33 -29.19
C LYS A 51 7.33 15.06 -30.02
N ARG A 52 8.36 14.28 -29.73
CA ARG A 52 8.62 13.00 -30.45
C ARG A 52 7.50 11.97 -30.16
N ILE A 53 7.06 11.86 -28.91
CA ILE A 53 5.93 10.99 -28.52
C ILE A 53 4.64 11.43 -29.24
N ALA A 54 4.38 12.74 -29.29
CA ALA A 54 3.21 13.27 -29.98
C ALA A 54 3.21 12.94 -31.47
N ILE A 55 4.35 13.08 -32.15
CA ILE A 55 4.50 12.71 -33.57
C ILE A 55 4.23 11.21 -33.79
N GLN A 56 4.83 10.35 -32.95
CA GLN A 56 4.63 8.91 -33.08
C GLN A 56 3.17 8.51 -32.80
N PHE A 57 2.49 9.22 -31.91
CA PHE A 57 1.07 8.99 -31.67
C PHE A 57 0.20 9.48 -32.85
N GLU A 58 0.52 10.62 -33.46
CA GLU A 58 -0.20 11.13 -34.64
C GLU A 58 -0.08 10.18 -35.85
N GLU A 59 1.07 9.49 -36.01
CA GLU A 59 1.31 8.55 -37.10
C GLU A 59 0.68 7.16 -36.85
N HIS A 60 0.73 6.65 -35.63
CA HIS A 60 0.45 5.25 -35.34
C HIS A 60 -0.65 5.07 -34.24
N GLY A 61 -0.99 6.12 -33.52
CA GLY A 61 -1.95 6.06 -32.42
C GLY A 61 -3.40 5.97 -32.87
N THR A 62 -4.26 5.52 -31.97
CA THR A 62 -5.70 5.48 -32.20
C THR A 62 -6.43 6.23 -31.09
N THR A 63 -7.32 7.12 -31.46
CA THR A 63 -8.20 7.84 -30.51
C THR A 63 -9.52 7.11 -30.38
N LEU A 64 -9.87 6.68 -29.14
CA LEU A 64 -11.12 6.01 -28.80
C LEU A 64 -11.92 6.90 -27.85
N LYS A 65 -12.93 7.62 -28.34
CA LYS A 65 -13.80 8.55 -27.57
C LYS A 65 -13.03 9.45 -26.57
N HIS A 66 -12.61 8.89 -25.44
CA HIS A 66 -11.92 9.61 -24.35
C HIS A 66 -10.56 9.00 -24.01
N ASN A 67 -10.09 8.00 -24.73
CA ASN A 67 -8.81 7.34 -24.47
C ASN A 67 -7.92 7.36 -25.72
N PHE A 68 -6.62 7.50 -25.49
CA PHE A 68 -5.58 7.42 -26.52
C PHE A 68 -4.86 6.08 -26.41
N MET A 69 -4.85 5.31 -27.48
CA MET A 69 -4.08 4.07 -27.56
C MET A 69 -2.80 4.32 -28.35
N ALA A 70 -1.66 4.13 -27.70
CA ALA A 70 -0.36 4.47 -28.22
C ALA A 70 0.11 3.61 -29.41
N ASN A 71 -0.35 2.35 -29.52
CA ASN A 71 0.11 1.37 -30.51
C ASN A 71 1.63 1.30 -30.64
N THR A 72 2.33 1.27 -29.50
CA THR A 72 3.82 1.38 -29.46
C THR A 72 4.55 0.30 -30.24
N ALA A 73 3.87 -0.77 -30.67
CA ALA A 73 4.46 -1.79 -31.53
C ALA A 73 4.83 -1.24 -32.92
N GLU A 74 4.08 -0.25 -33.40
CA GLU A 74 4.23 0.34 -34.73
C GLU A 74 5.14 1.57 -34.74
N TRP A 75 5.57 2.05 -33.55
CA TRP A 75 6.43 3.22 -33.45
C TRP A 75 7.80 2.98 -34.09
N THR A 76 8.20 3.90 -34.95
CA THR A 76 9.51 3.88 -35.66
C THR A 76 10.61 4.52 -34.83
N ASP A 77 10.28 5.46 -33.94
CA ASP A 77 11.22 6.10 -33.03
C ASP A 77 11.42 5.25 -31.75
N GLU A 78 12.43 4.38 -31.77
CA GLU A 78 12.79 3.50 -30.67
C GLU A 78 13.13 4.25 -29.36
N VAL A 79 13.65 5.48 -29.44
CA VAL A 79 13.96 6.27 -28.23
C VAL A 79 12.69 6.83 -27.62
N ALA A 80 11.77 7.37 -28.42
CA ALA A 80 10.46 7.83 -27.94
C ALA A 80 9.67 6.67 -27.35
N LYS A 81 9.65 5.51 -28.01
CA LYS A 81 9.02 4.28 -27.54
C LYS A 81 9.52 3.84 -26.17
N LYS A 82 10.86 3.73 -26.01
CA LYS A 82 11.47 3.33 -24.73
C LYS A 82 11.17 4.31 -23.61
N ASN A 83 11.23 5.62 -23.87
CA ASN A 83 10.92 6.63 -22.86
C ASN A 83 9.43 6.62 -22.46
N PHE A 84 8.53 6.49 -23.44
CA PHE A 84 7.10 6.34 -23.17
C PHE A 84 6.81 5.11 -22.32
N GLN A 85 7.36 3.95 -22.69
CA GLN A 85 7.18 2.69 -21.95
C GLN A 85 7.79 2.77 -20.55
N ALA A 86 8.94 3.44 -20.38
CA ALA A 86 9.55 3.64 -19.06
C ALA A 86 8.69 4.52 -18.16
N ALA A 87 8.19 5.65 -18.69
CA ALA A 87 7.28 6.54 -17.98
C ALA A 87 5.97 5.83 -17.60
N LEU A 88 5.37 5.12 -18.55
CA LEU A 88 4.15 4.34 -18.33
C LEU A 88 4.34 3.28 -17.22
N ASN A 89 5.42 2.51 -17.29
CA ASN A 89 5.73 1.48 -16.29
C ASN A 89 6.00 2.09 -14.90
N LYS A 90 6.68 3.23 -14.84
CA LYS A 90 6.93 3.96 -13.59
C LYS A 90 5.59 4.36 -12.94
N ASP A 91 4.71 5.01 -13.68
CA ASP A 91 3.45 5.52 -13.17
C ASP A 91 2.48 4.38 -12.82
N ILE A 92 2.43 3.29 -13.61
CA ILE A 92 1.67 2.08 -13.27
C ILE A 92 2.16 1.48 -11.94
N ASN A 93 3.48 1.36 -11.75
CA ASN A 93 4.04 0.78 -10.52
C ASN A 93 3.85 1.67 -9.30
N ILE A 94 3.68 2.99 -9.49
CA ILE A 94 3.30 3.91 -8.42
C ILE A 94 1.82 3.75 -8.09
N THR A 95 0.95 3.71 -9.08
CA THR A 95 -0.50 3.61 -8.92
C THR A 95 -0.92 2.25 -8.35
N VAL A 96 -0.39 1.17 -8.94
CA VAL A 96 -0.59 -0.20 -8.44
C VAL A 96 0.64 -0.59 -7.64
N VAL A 97 0.63 -0.25 -6.35
CA VAL A 97 1.78 -0.50 -5.45
C VAL A 97 2.21 -1.96 -5.50
N THR A 98 3.35 -2.18 -6.13
CA THR A 98 3.98 -3.50 -6.19
C THR A 98 5.37 -3.39 -5.59
N PRO A 99 5.64 -4.02 -4.42
CA PRO A 99 6.95 -3.93 -3.77
C PRO A 99 8.06 -4.44 -4.70
N GLY A 100 9.02 -3.56 -4.98
CA GLY A 100 10.23 -3.91 -5.73
C GLY A 100 11.43 -4.12 -4.82
N LYS A 101 12.58 -4.51 -5.39
CA LYS A 101 13.82 -4.69 -4.63
C LYS A 101 14.31 -3.40 -3.98
N GLY A 102 14.07 -2.24 -4.61
CA GLY A 102 14.47 -0.94 -4.08
C GLY A 102 13.55 -0.39 -2.98
N ASP A 103 12.36 -0.98 -2.79
CA ASP A 103 11.40 -0.52 -1.78
C ASP A 103 11.59 -1.19 -0.41
N THR A 104 12.56 -2.08 -0.28
CA THR A 104 12.78 -2.87 0.93
C THR A 104 14.24 -2.81 1.38
N PRO A 105 14.50 -2.69 2.70
CA PRO A 105 15.85 -2.78 3.24
C PRO A 105 16.51 -4.13 2.91
N LEU A 106 17.84 -4.13 2.79
CA LEU A 106 18.61 -5.32 2.42
C LEU A 106 18.37 -6.53 3.35
N TRP A 107 18.17 -6.30 4.64
CA TRP A 107 17.90 -7.38 5.60
C TRP A 107 16.60 -8.14 5.29
N MET A 108 15.61 -7.48 4.68
CA MET A 108 14.36 -8.14 4.23
C MET A 108 14.55 -9.04 3.01
N SER A 109 15.72 -9.01 2.38
CA SER A 109 16.07 -9.88 1.25
C SER A 109 16.71 -11.21 1.70
N SER A 110 17.13 -11.31 2.98
CA SER A 110 17.60 -12.59 3.56
C SER A 110 16.44 -13.56 3.76
N GLU A 111 16.71 -14.84 3.87
CA GLU A 111 15.68 -15.88 4.05
C GLU A 111 14.84 -15.65 5.31
N LEU A 112 15.48 -15.38 6.46
CA LEU A 112 14.78 -15.07 7.70
C LEU A 112 14.06 -13.73 7.62
N GLY A 113 14.72 -12.69 7.10
CA GLY A 113 14.13 -11.37 6.92
C GLY A 113 12.93 -11.39 5.99
N SER A 114 12.97 -12.15 4.89
CA SER A 114 11.87 -12.29 3.96
C SER A 114 10.64 -12.97 4.57
N THR A 115 10.85 -13.94 5.44
CA THR A 115 9.77 -14.64 6.16
C THR A 115 9.13 -13.74 7.22
N LEU A 116 9.94 -13.05 8.03
CA LEU A 116 9.46 -12.15 9.07
C LEU A 116 8.77 -10.91 8.50
N ALA A 117 9.29 -10.40 7.39
CA ALA A 117 8.77 -9.18 6.75
C ALA A 117 7.80 -9.45 5.59
N GLN A 118 7.32 -10.68 5.41
CA GLN A 118 6.52 -11.10 4.25
C GLN A 118 5.35 -10.14 3.94
N PHE A 119 4.62 -9.69 4.96
CA PHE A 119 3.50 -8.77 4.82
C PHE A 119 3.87 -7.29 5.01
N LYS A 120 5.07 -7.00 5.51
CA LYS A 120 5.54 -5.63 5.76
C LYS A 120 6.11 -4.95 4.51
N LYS A 121 6.53 -5.72 3.49
CA LYS A 121 7.05 -5.18 2.22
C LYS A 121 6.03 -4.29 1.52
N PHE A 122 4.76 -4.68 1.51
CA PHE A 122 3.70 -3.86 0.92
C PHE A 122 3.50 -2.55 1.69
N ALA A 123 3.41 -2.62 3.02
CA ALA A 123 3.25 -1.43 3.86
C ALA A 123 4.42 -0.45 3.70
N MET A 124 5.64 -0.98 3.57
CA MET A 124 6.84 -0.16 3.35
C MET A 124 6.84 0.51 1.96
N ALA A 125 6.51 -0.22 0.91
CA ALA A 125 6.39 0.34 -0.44
C ALA A 125 5.27 1.39 -0.51
N ALA A 126 4.13 1.16 0.13
CA ALA A 126 3.03 2.11 0.22
C ALA A 126 3.45 3.39 0.95
N SER A 127 4.16 3.29 2.09
CA SER A 127 4.66 4.46 2.82
C SER A 127 5.58 5.33 1.95
N GLN A 128 6.50 4.71 1.21
CA GLN A 128 7.45 5.46 0.38
C GLN A 128 6.77 6.10 -0.82
N ARG A 129 5.88 5.36 -1.49
CA ARG A 129 5.30 5.80 -2.76
C ARG A 129 4.09 6.70 -2.60
N ILE A 130 3.30 6.51 -1.55
CA ILE A 130 2.07 7.28 -1.32
C ILE A 130 2.34 8.41 -0.34
N LEU A 131 2.78 8.08 0.89
CA LEU A 131 2.89 9.07 1.95
C LEU A 131 4.06 10.04 1.71
N ILE A 132 5.29 9.52 1.56
CA ILE A 132 6.47 10.39 1.44
C ILE A 132 6.40 11.23 0.17
N ARG A 133 6.06 10.61 -0.97
CA ARG A 133 5.94 11.33 -2.23
C ARG A 133 4.83 12.38 -2.18
N GLY A 134 3.65 12.02 -1.68
CA GLY A 134 2.54 12.96 -1.56
C GLY A 134 2.85 14.15 -0.65
N MET A 135 3.57 13.92 0.45
CA MET A 135 4.06 15.00 1.32
C MET A 135 5.09 15.90 0.64
N GLN A 136 5.93 15.35 -0.25
CA GLN A 136 6.92 16.12 -1.01
C GLN A 136 6.28 16.98 -2.10
N GLU A 137 5.29 16.45 -2.78
CA GLU A 137 4.58 17.15 -3.85
C GLU A 137 3.66 18.26 -3.32
N LYS A 138 3.24 18.20 -2.05
CA LYS A 138 2.36 19.18 -1.34
C LYS A 138 1.12 19.57 -2.16
N ASP A 139 0.55 18.59 -2.86
CA ASP A 139 -0.52 18.81 -3.81
C ASP A 139 -1.90 18.73 -3.16
N ALA A 140 -2.85 19.55 -3.64
CA ALA A 140 -4.26 19.49 -3.23
C ALA A 140 -4.87 18.10 -3.53
N ASP A 141 -4.47 17.47 -4.62
CA ASP A 141 -4.92 16.13 -5.01
C ASP A 141 -4.50 15.08 -3.98
N PHE A 142 -3.29 15.21 -3.40
CA PHE A 142 -2.84 14.33 -2.31
C PHE A 142 -3.67 14.53 -1.05
N LEU A 143 -3.98 15.78 -0.69
CA LEU A 143 -4.83 16.07 0.47
C LEU A 143 -6.24 15.51 0.28
N PHE A 144 -6.84 15.71 -0.88
CA PHE A 144 -8.16 15.18 -1.20
C PHE A 144 -8.16 13.64 -1.20
N GLY A 145 -7.19 13.03 -1.84
CA GLY A 145 -7.00 11.58 -1.82
C GLY A 145 -6.80 11.01 -0.41
N SER A 146 -6.06 11.72 0.45
CA SER A 146 -5.85 11.33 1.85
C SER A 146 -7.14 11.39 2.67
N ILE A 147 -7.98 12.41 2.45
CA ILE A 147 -9.31 12.51 3.08
C ILE A 147 -10.22 11.37 2.64
N LEU A 148 -10.24 11.05 1.35
CA LEU A 148 -11.01 9.92 0.83
C LEU A 148 -10.55 8.58 1.39
N LEU A 149 -9.22 8.36 1.48
CA LEU A 149 -8.65 7.17 2.09
C LEU A 149 -9.00 7.07 3.57
N LEU A 150 -8.90 8.15 4.32
CA LEU A 150 -9.30 8.19 5.73
C LEU A 150 -10.78 7.86 5.90
N GLY A 151 -11.66 8.47 5.11
CA GLY A 151 -13.09 8.19 5.11
C GLY A 151 -13.42 6.74 4.79
N SER A 152 -12.75 6.17 3.79
CA SER A 152 -12.88 4.74 3.45
C SER A 152 -12.39 3.84 4.59
N GLY A 153 -11.27 4.19 5.24
CA GLY A 153 -10.77 3.49 6.43
C GLY A 153 -11.75 3.50 7.59
N MET A 154 -12.40 4.64 7.87
CA MET A 154 -13.45 4.74 8.89
C MET A 154 -14.67 3.88 8.53
N LEU A 155 -15.06 3.84 7.27
CA LEU A 155 -16.17 3.01 6.79
C LEU A 155 -15.86 1.52 6.97
N VAL A 156 -14.66 1.10 6.60
CA VAL A 156 -14.18 -0.27 6.81
C VAL A 156 -14.15 -0.61 8.30
N ASP A 157 -13.70 0.32 9.17
CA ASP A 157 -13.70 0.11 10.61
C ASP A 157 -15.11 -0.06 11.17
N LYS A 158 -16.06 0.75 10.73
CA LYS A 158 -17.48 0.63 11.09
C LYS A 158 -18.05 -0.74 10.70
N LEU A 159 -17.80 -1.18 9.46
CA LEU A 159 -18.22 -2.50 8.99
C LEU A 159 -17.59 -3.62 9.81
N TYR A 160 -16.31 -3.49 10.14
CA TYR A 160 -15.58 -4.48 10.94
C TYR A 160 -16.11 -4.60 12.36
N HIS A 161 -16.44 -3.48 13.01
CA HIS A 161 -17.07 -3.47 14.34
C HIS A 161 -18.43 -4.17 14.31
N LYS A 162 -19.25 -3.90 13.32
CA LYS A 162 -20.57 -4.52 13.14
C LYS A 162 -20.48 -6.03 12.90
N THR A 163 -19.55 -6.48 12.06
CA THR A 163 -19.49 -7.89 11.60
C THR A 163 -18.73 -8.81 12.57
N ARG A 164 -17.66 -8.32 13.19
CA ARG A 164 -16.74 -9.18 13.94
C ARG A 164 -16.84 -9.06 15.46
N PHE A 165 -17.14 -7.88 15.97
CA PHE A 165 -17.16 -7.63 17.40
C PHE A 165 -18.53 -7.45 17.99
N ASN A 166 -19.57 -7.33 17.18
CA ASN A 166 -20.93 -6.97 17.62
C ASN A 166 -20.92 -5.77 18.60
N ARG A 167 -20.00 -4.83 18.38
CA ARG A 167 -19.82 -3.61 19.16
C ARG A 167 -20.41 -2.44 18.42
N ASP A 168 -21.07 -1.58 19.15
CA ASP A 168 -21.59 -0.35 18.58
C ASP A 168 -20.42 0.60 18.28
N TYR A 169 -20.20 0.85 16.98
CA TYR A 169 -19.19 1.80 16.49
C TYR A 169 -19.49 3.22 16.99
N ASP A 170 -20.75 3.54 17.24
CA ASP A 170 -21.17 4.87 17.63
C ASP A 170 -20.78 5.23 19.07
N THR A 171 -20.45 4.24 19.91
CA THR A 171 -19.93 4.44 21.28
C THR A 171 -18.46 4.87 21.32
N LEU A 172 -17.72 4.74 20.19
CA LEU A 172 -16.33 5.19 20.10
C LEU A 172 -16.25 6.71 20.08
N SER A 173 -15.24 7.26 20.74
CA SER A 173 -14.89 8.68 20.64
C SER A 173 -14.48 9.06 19.21
N LEU A 174 -14.58 10.34 18.85
CA LEU A 174 -14.14 10.82 17.55
C LEU A 174 -12.66 10.51 17.31
N THR A 175 -11.82 10.67 18.33
CA THR A 175 -10.39 10.36 18.27
C THR A 175 -10.14 8.89 17.94
N GLU A 176 -10.85 7.97 18.59
CA GLU A 176 -10.75 6.54 18.30
C GLU A 176 -11.21 6.20 16.89
N LYS A 177 -12.32 6.79 16.41
CA LYS A 177 -12.81 6.62 15.04
C LYS A 177 -11.79 7.09 13.99
N LEU A 178 -11.19 8.26 14.23
CA LEU A 178 -10.16 8.81 13.35
C LEU A 178 -8.89 7.96 13.35
N MET A 179 -8.41 7.54 14.53
CA MET A 179 -7.23 6.69 14.67
C MET A 179 -7.43 5.32 14.01
N ASN A 180 -8.56 4.69 14.25
CA ASN A 180 -8.91 3.42 13.61
C ASN A 180 -9.06 3.57 12.09
N GLY A 181 -9.71 4.65 11.64
CA GLY A 181 -9.84 4.97 10.22
C GLY A 181 -8.49 5.20 9.55
N PHE A 182 -7.61 5.94 10.20
CA PHE A 182 -6.24 6.19 9.72
C PHE A 182 -5.43 4.90 9.61
N ASP A 183 -5.53 4.04 10.62
CA ASP A 183 -4.90 2.72 10.59
C ASP A 183 -5.40 1.85 9.44
N ARG A 184 -6.72 1.81 9.23
CA ARG A 184 -7.31 0.97 8.17
C ARG A 184 -7.19 1.57 6.78
N SER A 185 -6.94 2.87 6.67
CA SER A 185 -6.73 3.54 5.38
C SER A 185 -5.45 3.07 4.65
N GLY A 186 -4.48 2.54 5.40
CA GLY A 186 -3.16 2.19 4.88
C GLY A 186 -2.28 3.42 4.54
N LEU A 187 -2.77 4.63 4.78
CA LEU A 187 -2.08 5.88 4.42
C LEU A 187 -0.70 5.99 5.05
N ALA A 188 -0.59 5.65 6.34
CA ALA A 188 0.68 5.70 7.06
C ALA A 188 1.57 4.47 6.84
N GLY A 189 1.04 3.39 6.25
CA GLY A 189 1.81 2.19 5.92
C GLY A 189 2.62 1.67 7.10
N ILE A 190 3.96 1.58 6.94
CA ILE A 190 4.86 1.01 7.96
C ILE A 190 4.93 1.87 9.24
N TYR A 191 4.69 3.18 9.17
CA TYR A 191 4.81 4.06 10.34
C TYR A 191 3.75 3.74 11.40
N ILE A 192 2.53 3.39 10.99
CA ILE A 192 1.48 2.99 11.93
C ILE A 192 1.81 1.64 12.58
N ASP A 193 2.44 0.74 11.84
CA ASP A 193 2.90 -0.56 12.38
C ASP A 193 3.98 -0.37 13.45
N VAL A 194 4.96 0.52 13.19
CA VAL A 194 6.00 0.86 14.17
C VAL A 194 5.39 1.52 15.40
N ASN A 195 4.48 2.47 15.22
CA ASN A 195 3.77 3.11 16.32
C ASN A 195 3.01 2.08 17.17
N LYS A 196 2.26 1.17 16.56
CA LYS A 196 1.57 0.09 17.25
C LYS A 196 2.52 -0.85 18.00
N ALA A 197 3.68 -1.12 17.43
CA ALA A 197 4.70 -1.91 18.12
C ALA A 197 5.17 -1.19 19.39
N ILE A 198 5.43 0.12 19.33
CA ILE A 198 5.81 0.94 20.48
C ILE A 198 4.69 0.94 21.54
N GLU A 199 3.46 1.23 21.14
CA GLU A 199 2.29 1.21 22.04
C GLU A 199 2.14 -0.14 22.73
N THR A 200 2.28 -1.23 21.97
CA THR A 200 2.14 -2.60 22.47
C THR A 200 3.26 -2.97 23.46
N LEU A 201 4.52 -2.66 23.12
CA LEU A 201 5.68 -2.98 23.97
C LEU A 201 5.71 -2.14 25.24
N THR A 202 5.17 -0.94 25.19
CA THR A 202 5.15 -0.01 26.34
C THR A 202 3.84 -0.06 27.15
N ASP A 203 2.98 -1.05 26.89
CA ASP A 203 1.66 -1.14 27.49
C ASP A 203 0.84 0.17 27.36
N ASN A 204 0.92 0.79 26.18
CA ASN A 204 0.24 2.03 25.81
C ASN A 204 0.70 3.25 26.62
N ARG A 205 1.97 3.27 27.06
CA ARG A 205 2.57 4.45 27.73
C ARG A 205 3.11 5.46 26.73
N PHE A 206 3.63 4.98 25.59
CA PHE A 206 4.19 5.79 24.51
C PHE A 206 3.54 5.42 23.18
N GLY A 207 3.32 6.41 22.33
CA GLY A 207 2.73 6.26 21.01
C GLY A 207 1.70 7.34 20.70
N ILE A 208 1.16 7.31 19.49
CA ILE A 208 0.19 8.32 19.03
C ILE A 208 -1.15 8.19 19.76
N ALA A 209 -1.63 6.97 19.97
CA ALA A 209 -2.91 6.75 20.66
C ALA A 209 -2.93 7.29 22.09
N PRO A 210 -1.95 6.98 22.98
CA PRO A 210 -1.94 7.56 24.32
C PRO A 210 -1.70 9.08 24.31
N MET A 211 -0.93 9.63 23.36
CA MET A 211 -0.75 11.08 23.24
C MET A 211 -2.04 11.83 22.87
N LEU A 212 -2.93 11.16 22.15
CA LEU A 212 -4.24 11.71 21.74
C LEU A 212 -5.37 11.33 22.70
N GLY A 213 -5.06 10.68 23.85
CA GLY A 213 -6.07 10.23 24.82
C GLY A 213 -6.96 9.08 24.31
N ALA A 214 -6.54 8.37 23.27
CA ALA A 214 -7.27 7.20 22.79
C ALA A 214 -7.05 6.00 23.72
N GLY A 215 -8.10 5.17 23.87
CA GLY A 215 -8.10 4.02 24.77
C GLY A 215 -7.04 2.96 24.42
N LYS A 216 -6.78 2.06 25.39
CA LYS A 216 -5.83 0.96 25.21
C LYS A 216 -6.27 0.02 24.07
N PRO A 217 -5.33 -0.46 23.23
CA PRO A 217 -5.64 -1.49 22.25
C PRO A 217 -6.15 -2.77 22.94
N TYR A 218 -7.06 -3.47 22.26
CA TYR A 218 -7.96 -4.50 22.82
C TYR A 218 -7.30 -5.74 23.43
N SER A 219 -6.01 -5.99 23.25
CA SER A 219 -5.36 -7.20 23.76
C SER A 219 -3.98 -6.93 24.36
N SER A 220 -3.82 -7.32 25.62
CA SER A 220 -2.53 -7.27 26.33
C SER A 220 -1.76 -8.60 26.31
N SER A 221 -2.21 -9.60 25.53
CA SER A 221 -1.55 -10.91 25.52
C SER A 221 -0.16 -10.83 24.86
N THR A 222 0.81 -11.56 25.39
CA THR A 222 2.18 -11.66 24.86
C THR A 222 2.20 -12.07 23.40
N ARG A 223 1.31 -12.99 23.02
CA ARG A 223 1.15 -13.43 21.63
C ARG A 223 0.77 -12.26 20.70
N TRP A 224 -0.12 -11.39 21.13
CA TRP A 224 -0.55 -10.25 20.35
C TRP A 224 0.59 -9.24 20.20
N LYS A 225 1.37 -9.01 21.26
CA LYS A 225 2.56 -8.16 21.25
C LYS A 225 3.60 -8.65 20.21
N ILE A 226 3.91 -9.94 20.23
CA ILE A 226 4.84 -10.54 19.27
C ILE A 226 4.28 -10.50 17.84
N GLY A 227 3.00 -10.81 17.64
CA GLY A 227 2.34 -10.72 16.34
C GLY A 227 2.28 -9.30 15.77
N THR A 228 2.17 -8.27 16.61
CA THR A 228 2.18 -6.88 16.18
C THR A 228 3.57 -6.45 15.69
N VAL A 229 4.63 -6.87 16.39
CA VAL A 229 6.02 -6.51 16.04
C VAL A 229 6.52 -7.29 14.83
N LEU A 230 6.35 -8.61 14.85
CA LEU A 230 6.90 -9.53 13.83
C LEU A 230 5.87 -9.93 12.75
N GLY A 231 4.63 -9.44 12.85
CA GLY A 231 3.55 -9.80 11.94
C GLY A 231 2.97 -11.19 12.17
N PRO A 232 2.17 -11.71 11.21
CA PRO A 232 1.50 -13.01 11.36
C PRO A 232 2.45 -14.18 11.63
N SER A 233 3.64 -14.15 11.03
CA SER A 233 4.67 -15.16 11.24
C SER A 233 5.16 -15.19 12.69
N GLY A 234 5.33 -14.03 13.34
CA GLY A 234 5.70 -13.96 14.75
C GLY A 234 4.64 -14.55 15.67
N GLY A 235 3.36 -14.34 15.36
CA GLY A 235 2.26 -14.95 16.10
C GLY A 235 2.22 -16.47 15.94
N GLN A 236 2.60 -17.02 14.79
CA GLN A 236 2.70 -18.46 14.58
C GLN A 236 3.90 -19.09 15.30
N ILE A 237 5.07 -18.42 15.24
CA ILE A 237 6.26 -18.82 15.99
C ILE A 237 5.93 -18.89 17.49
N TYR A 238 5.27 -17.87 18.03
CA TYR A 238 4.82 -17.88 19.43
C TYR A 238 3.91 -19.08 19.73
N ASN A 239 2.92 -19.37 18.86
CA ASN A 239 2.04 -20.54 19.07
C ASN A 239 2.82 -21.85 19.11
N ILE A 240 3.86 -22.01 18.27
CA ILE A 240 4.70 -23.21 18.26
C ILE A 240 5.46 -23.35 19.59
N PHE A 241 6.10 -22.25 20.05
CA PHE A 241 6.81 -22.28 21.34
C PHE A 241 5.87 -22.55 22.53
N ASP A 242 4.68 -21.93 22.54
CA ASP A 242 3.68 -22.14 23.57
C ASP A 242 3.18 -23.59 23.61
N ILE A 243 2.95 -24.21 22.45
CA ILE A 243 2.59 -25.63 22.34
C ILE A 243 3.71 -26.53 22.87
N ILE A 244 4.97 -26.26 22.49
CA ILE A 244 6.12 -27.04 22.95
C ILE A 244 6.26 -26.93 24.45
N TYR A 245 6.15 -25.72 25.00
CA TYR A 245 6.25 -25.48 26.44
C TYR A 245 5.15 -26.19 27.23
N ASP A 246 3.90 -26.05 26.81
CA ASP A 246 2.75 -26.69 27.47
C ASP A 246 2.84 -28.24 27.38
N THR A 247 3.24 -28.76 26.20
CA THR A 247 3.38 -30.20 25.99
C THR A 247 4.53 -30.80 26.81
N ALA A 248 5.68 -30.12 26.85
CA ALA A 248 6.83 -30.55 27.63
C ALA A 248 6.55 -30.48 29.15
N GLY A 249 5.72 -29.51 29.59
CA GLY A 249 5.31 -29.40 30.99
C GLY A 249 4.13 -30.27 31.39
N GLY A 250 3.59 -31.10 30.49
CA GLY A 250 2.42 -31.96 30.74
C GLY A 250 1.09 -31.17 30.95
N ASN A 251 1.06 -29.89 30.62
CA ASN A 251 -0.07 -28.99 30.86
C ASN A 251 -0.92 -28.78 29.61
N TYR A 252 -1.26 -29.84 28.89
CA TYR A 252 -2.09 -29.74 27.69
C TYR A 252 -3.51 -29.31 28.06
N ASN A 253 -3.87 -28.08 27.74
CA ASN A 253 -5.15 -27.46 28.07
C ASN A 253 -5.89 -26.93 26.83
N HIS A 254 -7.08 -26.36 27.03
CA HIS A 254 -7.88 -25.77 25.96
C HIS A 254 -7.13 -24.67 25.17
N HIS A 255 -6.20 -23.95 25.81
CA HIS A 255 -5.41 -22.91 25.17
C HIS A 255 -4.40 -23.53 24.21
N THR A 256 -3.72 -24.61 24.62
CA THR A 256 -2.79 -25.39 23.78
C THR A 256 -3.52 -25.97 22.57
N ALA A 257 -4.68 -26.58 22.76
CA ALA A 257 -5.52 -27.08 21.66
C ALA A 257 -5.92 -25.98 20.67
N LYS A 258 -6.24 -24.80 21.15
CA LYS A 258 -6.55 -23.62 20.32
C LYS A 258 -5.33 -23.14 19.52
N ASN A 259 -4.13 -23.18 20.10
CA ASN A 259 -2.90 -22.81 19.41
C ASN A 259 -2.52 -23.85 18.33
N VAL A 260 -2.68 -25.15 18.60
CA VAL A 260 -2.53 -26.21 17.59
C VAL A 260 -3.49 -25.98 16.41
N ARG A 261 -4.78 -25.75 16.71
CA ARG A 261 -5.77 -25.45 15.68
C ARG A 261 -5.37 -24.25 14.80
N ARG A 262 -4.74 -23.23 15.35
CA ARG A 262 -4.30 -22.03 14.62
C ARG A 262 -3.13 -22.26 13.68
N LEU A 263 -2.39 -23.35 13.82
CA LEU A 263 -1.33 -23.73 12.91
C LEU A 263 -1.85 -24.50 11.69
N ILE A 264 -3.10 -25.00 11.74
CA ILE A 264 -3.70 -25.72 10.62
C ILE A 264 -4.16 -24.71 9.56
N PRO A 265 -3.69 -24.83 8.31
CA PRO A 265 -4.18 -23.98 7.22
C PRO A 265 -5.71 -24.14 7.06
N TRP A 266 -6.36 -23.07 6.62
CA TRP A 266 -7.79 -23.06 6.28
C TRP A 266 -8.78 -23.19 7.45
N GLN A 267 -8.33 -23.26 8.69
CA GLN A 267 -9.22 -23.37 9.86
C GLN A 267 -10.24 -22.20 10.03
N ASN A 268 -10.00 -21.06 9.40
CA ASN A 268 -10.88 -19.89 9.47
C ASN A 268 -11.96 -19.88 8.37
N VAL A 269 -12.04 -20.93 7.58
CA VAL A 269 -13.00 -21.06 6.46
C VAL A 269 -14.30 -21.76 6.92
N TRP A 270 -14.28 -22.35 8.12
CA TRP A 270 -15.42 -23.06 8.74
C TRP A 270 -15.89 -22.40 10.02
#